data_219a2cb235425388c8884d94d46d9d8b
#
_entry.id   219a2cb235425388c8884d94d46d9d8b
#
_cell.length_a   1.000
_cell.length_b   1.000
_cell.length_c   1.000
_cell.angle_alpha   90.00
_cell.angle_beta   90.00
_cell.angle_gamma   90.00
#
_symmetry.space_group_name_H-M   'P 1'
#
loop_
_entity.id
_entity.type
_entity.pdbx_description
1 polymer ?
#
loop_
_entity_poly.entity_id
_entity_poly.type
_entity_poly.pdbx_seq_one_letter_code
_entity_poly.pdbx_strand_id
1 'polypeptide(L)'
;IYPRERDYDEFTSNQDNLWKYPDWYEGLKDKAKEQELWNLFLPKEYAPWSPGLNNLEIAGLFETMSKAAWSQQIFNCNAPDRGNMEVLAKYGTPEQQEQWLKPLLAGEIRSAYAMTEPDVASSDATNMELEITRDGDEYILNGKKWWTTNVVTPKCKFMLVMGKSNPENSRHQQHSTIIVPTDAEGFEITRALRAFGEYHSPGGEGDVVFKNVRVPVTNLILGEGKGFEIAQGRLGPGRFQYAMMFVGMAQRALELMCERAQNRVAFGEPFSKKTSVQHEIARSRCDIEQCRLLVLASAEKMDKYGIDAARDYISMLKIVAPKMCEDVSSRAIQIFGGMGVCQDTPLAHIFTTSRFCRIADGPDEVHMSQHAKLTMRSLSV
;
A
#
# COMPACT_ATOMS: atom_id res chain seq x y z
N ILE A 1 5.17 -10.64 17.56
CA ILE A 1 5.63 -9.73 16.51
C ILE A 1 6.65 -8.74 17.09
N TYR A 2 6.31 -7.90 18.08
CA TYR A 2 7.22 -6.88 18.62
C TYR A 2 8.59 -7.40 19.10
N PRO A 3 8.71 -8.56 19.77
CA PRO A 3 10.03 -9.09 20.16
C PRO A 3 10.97 -9.39 18.99
N ARG A 4 10.44 -9.48 17.76
CA ARG A 4 11.20 -9.73 16.54
C ARG A 4 11.44 -8.48 15.68
N GLU A 5 10.98 -7.31 16.13
CA GLU A 5 11.07 -6.07 15.34
C GLU A 5 12.52 -5.70 15.03
N ARG A 6 13.38 -5.78 16.04
CA ARG A 6 14.83 -5.51 15.88
C ARG A 6 15.51 -6.58 15.02
N ASP A 7 15.24 -7.87 15.26
CA ASP A 7 15.80 -8.97 14.46
C ASP A 7 15.41 -8.82 12.98
N TYR A 8 14.18 -8.38 12.71
CA TYR A 8 13.69 -8.15 11.36
C TYR A 8 14.43 -6.99 10.69
N ASP A 9 14.56 -5.86 11.38
CA ASP A 9 15.25 -4.68 10.87
C ASP A 9 16.74 -4.96 10.61
N GLU A 10 17.46 -5.56 11.55
CA GLU A 10 18.85 -5.97 11.39
C GLU A 10 19.05 -6.93 10.20
N PHE A 11 18.13 -7.87 10.00
CA PHE A 11 18.20 -8.81 8.88
C PHE A 11 17.96 -8.13 7.53
N THR A 12 16.90 -7.32 7.41
CA THR A 12 16.49 -6.70 6.14
C THR A 12 17.36 -5.50 5.72
N SER A 13 18.05 -4.87 6.67
CA SER A 13 19.02 -3.80 6.43
C SER A 13 20.38 -4.32 5.96
N ASN A 14 20.66 -5.62 6.14
CA ASN A 14 21.92 -6.21 5.68
C ASN A 14 21.91 -6.40 4.17
N GLN A 15 22.93 -5.88 3.48
CA GLN A 15 23.08 -5.94 2.02
C GLN A 15 23.08 -7.39 1.45
N ASP A 16 23.60 -8.36 2.21
CA ASP A 16 23.62 -9.77 1.82
C ASP A 16 22.24 -10.43 1.88
N ASN A 17 21.29 -9.80 2.57
CA ASN A 17 19.93 -10.28 2.77
C ASN A 17 18.88 -9.49 1.99
N LEU A 18 19.29 -8.54 1.17
CA LEU A 18 18.34 -7.81 0.33
C LEU A 18 17.43 -8.77 -0.42
N TRP A 19 16.13 -8.49 -0.39
CA TRP A 19 15.06 -9.25 -1.04
C TRP A 19 14.78 -10.64 -0.45
N LYS A 20 15.35 -10.93 0.75
CA LYS A 20 15.11 -12.19 1.49
C LYS A 20 14.30 -11.91 2.76
N TYR A 21 13.67 -12.97 3.25
CA TYR A 21 12.98 -12.97 4.54
C TYR A 21 13.80 -13.79 5.55
N PRO A 22 13.78 -13.43 6.85
CA PRO A 22 14.37 -14.27 7.88
C PRO A 22 13.73 -15.68 7.92
N ASP A 23 14.51 -16.71 8.24
CA ASP A 23 14.01 -18.10 8.26
C ASP A 23 12.80 -18.29 9.19
N TRP A 24 12.78 -17.58 10.32
CA TRP A 24 11.65 -17.63 11.27
C TRP A 24 10.37 -16.96 10.77
N TYR A 25 10.42 -16.21 9.66
CA TYR A 25 9.30 -15.42 9.15
C TYR A 25 8.15 -16.28 8.63
N GLU A 26 8.47 -17.38 7.94
CA GLU A 26 7.44 -18.32 7.44
C GLU A 26 6.69 -19.00 8.61
N GLY A 27 7.37 -19.33 9.70
CA GLY A 27 6.72 -19.87 10.90
C GLY A 27 5.71 -18.92 11.57
N LEU A 28 5.86 -17.59 11.38
CA LEU A 28 4.83 -16.62 11.81
C LEU A 28 3.61 -16.63 10.89
N LYS A 29 3.81 -16.83 9.58
CA LYS A 29 2.71 -16.99 8.62
C LYS A 29 1.91 -18.26 8.88
N ASP A 30 2.60 -19.37 9.17
CA ASP A 30 1.94 -20.64 9.53
C ASP A 30 1.07 -20.46 10.76
N LYS A 31 1.58 -19.81 11.81
CA LYS A 31 0.79 -19.48 13.01
C LYS A 31 -0.41 -18.56 12.69
N ALA A 32 -0.24 -17.60 11.77
CA ALA A 32 -1.35 -16.75 11.35
C ALA A 32 -2.45 -17.57 10.65
N LYS A 33 -2.07 -18.51 9.77
CA LYS A 33 -3.00 -19.43 9.10
C LYS A 33 -3.70 -20.36 10.10
N GLU A 34 -2.97 -20.96 11.03
CA GLU A 34 -3.52 -21.84 12.09
C GLU A 34 -4.55 -21.12 12.99
N GLN A 35 -4.40 -19.80 13.16
CA GLN A 35 -5.28 -18.96 13.97
C GLN A 35 -6.37 -18.26 13.15
N GLU A 36 -6.54 -18.62 11.87
CA GLU A 36 -7.49 -18.01 10.94
C GLU A 36 -7.27 -16.49 10.74
N LEU A 37 -6.03 -16.00 10.95
CA LEU A 37 -5.61 -14.62 10.77
C LEU A 37 -4.94 -14.41 9.41
N TRP A 38 -5.58 -14.88 8.34
CA TRP A 38 -5.01 -14.86 6.99
C TRP A 38 -5.96 -14.18 5.99
N ASN A 39 -5.41 -13.35 5.09
CA ASN A 39 -6.18 -12.60 4.09
C ASN A 39 -7.29 -11.68 4.68
N LEU A 40 -7.11 -11.16 5.87
CA LEU A 40 -8.11 -10.37 6.60
C LEU A 40 -8.48 -9.02 5.96
N PHE A 41 -7.85 -8.69 4.82
CA PHE A 41 -8.08 -7.45 4.08
C PHE A 41 -9.27 -7.52 3.11
N LEU A 42 -9.70 -8.72 2.73
CA LEU A 42 -10.65 -8.93 1.64
C LEU A 42 -12.09 -8.92 2.18
N PRO A 43 -12.91 -7.89 1.84
CA PRO A 43 -14.27 -7.79 2.35
C PRO A 43 -15.20 -8.90 1.86
N LYS A 44 -16.29 -9.13 2.59
CA LYS A 44 -17.23 -10.23 2.36
C LYS A 44 -17.85 -10.27 0.94
N GLU A 45 -17.93 -9.15 0.24
CA GLU A 45 -18.41 -9.10 -1.14
C GLU A 45 -17.55 -9.84 -2.16
N TYR A 46 -16.33 -10.21 -1.76
CA TYR A 46 -15.41 -11.00 -2.59
C TYR A 46 -15.51 -12.52 -2.34
N ALA A 47 -16.64 -13.00 -1.79
CA ALA A 47 -16.88 -14.44 -1.70
C ALA A 47 -16.71 -15.13 -3.06
N PRO A 48 -16.14 -16.36 -3.14
CA PRO A 48 -15.75 -17.25 -2.04
C PRO A 48 -14.33 -16.99 -1.47
N TRP A 49 -13.60 -15.97 -1.93
CA TRP A 49 -12.20 -15.71 -1.59
C TRP A 49 -12.01 -15.00 -0.25
N SER A 50 -13.08 -14.35 0.23
CA SER A 50 -13.08 -13.55 1.46
C SER A 50 -13.23 -14.39 2.72
N PRO A 51 -12.57 -13.99 3.85
CA PRO A 51 -12.85 -14.54 5.17
C PRO A 51 -14.21 -14.11 5.77
N GLY A 52 -14.98 -13.27 5.06
CA GLY A 52 -16.34 -12.90 5.44
C GLY A 52 -16.47 -11.61 6.27
N LEU A 53 -15.38 -10.86 6.48
CA LEU A 53 -15.36 -9.63 7.25
C LEU A 53 -15.98 -8.44 6.49
N ASN A 54 -16.57 -7.49 7.22
CA ASN A 54 -16.97 -6.19 6.68
C ASN A 54 -15.85 -5.15 6.85
N ASN A 55 -15.98 -3.97 6.23
CA ASN A 55 -14.92 -2.94 6.28
C ASN A 55 -14.69 -2.40 7.69
N LEU A 56 -15.72 -2.35 8.53
CA LEU A 56 -15.59 -1.89 9.91
C LEU A 56 -14.76 -2.85 10.76
N GLU A 57 -14.95 -4.17 10.58
CA GLU A 57 -14.16 -5.22 11.24
C GLU A 57 -12.71 -5.20 10.75
N ILE A 58 -12.51 -5.08 9.42
CA ILE A 58 -11.19 -4.95 8.81
C ILE A 58 -10.43 -3.74 9.36
N ALA A 59 -11.11 -2.60 9.60
CA ALA A 59 -10.49 -1.38 10.10
C ALA A 59 -9.74 -1.61 11.42
N GLY A 60 -10.39 -2.23 12.41
CA GLY A 60 -9.77 -2.52 13.71
C GLY A 60 -8.59 -3.50 13.62
N LEU A 61 -8.71 -4.49 12.75
CA LEU A 61 -7.63 -5.48 12.52
C LEU A 61 -6.40 -4.82 11.87
N PHE A 62 -6.60 -3.96 10.86
CA PHE A 62 -5.50 -3.24 10.22
C PHE A 62 -4.80 -2.27 11.16
N GLU A 63 -5.54 -1.53 11.99
CA GLU A 63 -4.93 -0.67 13.01
C GLU A 63 -4.03 -1.49 13.94
N THR A 64 -4.52 -2.62 14.45
CA THR A 64 -3.76 -3.48 15.36
C THR A 64 -2.52 -4.07 14.68
N MET A 65 -2.69 -4.61 13.49
CA MET A 65 -1.62 -5.20 12.66
C MET A 65 -0.53 -4.17 12.35
N SER A 66 -0.91 -2.94 12.02
CA SER A 66 0.00 -1.92 11.52
C SER A 66 0.82 -1.20 12.60
N LYS A 67 0.61 -1.51 13.88
CA LYS A 67 1.52 -1.08 14.95
C LYS A 67 2.95 -1.61 14.75
N ALA A 68 3.11 -2.73 14.05
CA ALA A 68 4.38 -3.20 13.52
C ALA A 68 4.26 -3.25 11.98
N ALA A 69 4.76 -2.25 11.28
CA ALA A 69 4.53 -2.03 9.85
C ALA A 69 4.87 -3.25 8.97
N TRP A 70 5.92 -4.00 9.32
CA TRP A 70 6.38 -5.20 8.62
C TRP A 70 5.46 -6.42 8.81
N SER A 71 4.54 -6.38 9.78
CA SER A 71 3.69 -7.54 10.10
C SER A 71 2.56 -7.80 9.11
N GLN A 72 2.16 -6.82 8.30
CA GLN A 72 1.06 -6.97 7.35
C GLN A 72 1.25 -8.16 6.41
N GLN A 73 2.49 -8.43 6.00
CA GLN A 73 2.78 -9.58 5.16
C GLN A 73 2.69 -10.92 5.88
N ILE A 74 2.85 -10.96 7.21
CA ILE A 74 2.64 -12.18 8.01
C ILE A 74 1.20 -12.66 7.87
N PHE A 75 0.27 -11.72 7.70
CA PHE A 75 -1.17 -11.98 7.53
C PHE A 75 -1.63 -11.95 6.07
N ASN A 76 -0.67 -11.88 5.11
CA ASN A 76 -0.90 -11.71 3.67
C ASN A 76 -1.78 -10.49 3.32
N CYS A 77 -1.63 -9.40 4.07
CA CYS A 77 -2.44 -8.18 3.97
C CYS A 77 -1.66 -6.97 3.43
N ASN A 78 -0.45 -7.15 2.90
CA ASN A 78 0.40 -6.04 2.45
C ASN A 78 0.11 -5.64 1.00
N ALA A 79 0.40 -4.39 0.68
CA ALA A 79 0.44 -3.91 -0.70
C ALA A 79 1.75 -4.33 -1.40
N PRO A 80 1.75 -4.48 -2.74
CA PRO A 80 0.63 -4.32 -3.66
C PRO A 80 -0.28 -5.55 -3.81
N ASP A 81 0.09 -6.71 -3.21
CA ASP A 81 -0.59 -7.98 -3.42
C ASP A 81 -2.07 -7.92 -3.08
N ARG A 82 -2.46 -7.32 -1.93
CA ARG A 82 -3.87 -7.20 -1.56
C ARG A 82 -4.70 -6.53 -2.67
N GLY A 83 -4.21 -5.42 -3.25
CA GLY A 83 -4.92 -4.75 -4.35
C GLY A 83 -4.96 -5.57 -5.64
N ASN A 84 -3.92 -6.36 -5.92
CA ASN A 84 -3.88 -7.24 -7.06
C ASN A 84 -4.81 -8.46 -6.86
N MET A 85 -4.90 -8.98 -5.62
CA MET A 85 -5.87 -10.02 -5.25
C MET A 85 -7.31 -9.53 -5.41
N GLU A 86 -7.63 -8.30 -4.98
CA GLU A 86 -8.94 -7.66 -5.21
C GLU A 86 -9.27 -7.52 -6.70
N VAL A 87 -8.30 -7.10 -7.53
CA VAL A 87 -8.49 -7.00 -8.99
C VAL A 87 -8.79 -8.36 -9.60
N LEU A 88 -8.00 -9.39 -9.27
CA LEU A 88 -8.19 -10.74 -9.81
C LEU A 88 -9.49 -11.39 -9.31
N ALA A 89 -9.84 -11.18 -8.03
CA ALA A 89 -11.10 -11.67 -7.46
C ALA A 89 -12.33 -11.07 -8.14
N LYS A 90 -12.26 -9.77 -8.49
CA LYS A 90 -13.37 -9.03 -9.07
C LYS A 90 -13.47 -9.14 -10.59
N TYR A 91 -12.34 -9.07 -11.28
CA TYR A 91 -12.27 -8.89 -12.74
C TYR A 91 -11.58 -10.04 -13.47
N GLY A 92 -10.87 -10.92 -12.76
CA GLY A 92 -10.16 -12.04 -13.36
C GLY A 92 -11.07 -13.12 -13.89
N THR A 93 -10.68 -13.76 -14.99
CA THR A 93 -11.36 -14.97 -15.48
C THR A 93 -11.11 -16.16 -14.54
N PRO A 94 -11.91 -17.23 -14.59
CA PRO A 94 -11.64 -18.44 -13.79
C PRO A 94 -10.21 -18.98 -13.97
N GLU A 95 -9.67 -18.94 -15.18
CA GLU A 95 -8.31 -19.38 -15.49
C GLU A 95 -7.26 -18.46 -14.86
N GLN A 96 -7.46 -17.14 -14.93
CA GLN A 96 -6.59 -16.15 -14.28
C GLN A 96 -6.64 -16.28 -12.75
N GLN A 97 -7.82 -16.55 -12.19
CA GLN A 97 -7.99 -16.78 -10.76
C GLN A 97 -7.29 -18.08 -10.32
N GLU A 98 -7.41 -19.15 -11.10
CA GLU A 98 -6.71 -20.41 -10.80
C GLU A 98 -5.20 -20.24 -10.85
N GLN A 99 -4.69 -19.61 -11.91
CA GLN A 99 -3.26 -19.49 -12.17
C GLN A 99 -2.56 -18.49 -11.24
N TRP A 100 -3.21 -17.36 -10.91
CA TRP A 100 -2.57 -16.24 -10.24
C TRP A 100 -3.15 -15.89 -8.87
N LEU A 101 -4.50 -15.88 -8.76
CA LEU A 101 -5.14 -15.47 -7.51
C LEU A 101 -4.96 -16.52 -6.41
N LYS A 102 -5.18 -17.80 -6.70
CA LYS A 102 -5.07 -18.86 -5.69
C LYS A 102 -3.68 -18.95 -5.05
N PRO A 103 -2.57 -19.04 -5.82
CA PRO A 103 -1.24 -19.07 -5.21
C PRO A 103 -0.86 -17.75 -4.51
N LEU A 104 -1.41 -16.61 -4.94
CA LEU A 104 -1.22 -15.32 -4.28
C LEU A 104 -1.97 -15.27 -2.94
N LEU A 105 -3.23 -15.73 -2.88
CA LEU A 105 -4.00 -15.90 -1.64
C LEU A 105 -3.37 -16.92 -0.69
N ALA A 106 -2.74 -17.98 -1.21
CA ALA A 106 -1.99 -18.94 -0.41
C ALA A 106 -0.68 -18.38 0.17
N GLY A 107 -0.20 -17.24 -0.39
CA GLY A 107 1.07 -16.61 -0.01
C GLY A 107 2.31 -17.32 -0.57
N GLU A 108 2.13 -18.17 -1.57
CA GLU A 108 3.19 -18.92 -2.25
C GLU A 108 4.00 -18.02 -3.18
N ILE A 109 3.32 -17.09 -3.85
CA ILE A 109 3.91 -16.10 -4.76
C ILE A 109 3.61 -14.68 -4.29
N ARG A 110 4.31 -13.73 -4.91
CA ARG A 110 4.07 -12.28 -4.78
C ARG A 110 3.76 -11.70 -6.15
N SER A 111 3.22 -10.50 -6.14
CA SER A 111 2.87 -9.77 -7.37
C SER A 111 3.31 -8.31 -7.29
N ALA A 112 3.34 -7.64 -8.44
CA ALA A 112 3.60 -6.22 -8.54
C ALA A 112 2.48 -5.49 -9.31
N TYR A 113 2.45 -4.16 -9.21
CA TYR A 113 1.56 -3.30 -9.98
C TYR A 113 2.39 -2.24 -10.70
N ALA A 114 2.46 -2.33 -12.02
CA ALA A 114 3.28 -1.49 -12.88
C ALA A 114 2.40 -0.44 -13.58
N MET A 115 2.24 0.72 -12.92
CA MET A 115 1.42 1.83 -13.43
C MET A 115 2.26 3.07 -13.71
N THR A 116 3.03 3.55 -12.72
CA THR A 116 3.79 4.80 -12.76
C THR A 116 4.92 4.74 -13.78
N GLU A 117 5.13 5.84 -14.52
CA GLU A 117 6.17 5.99 -15.54
C GLU A 117 7.13 7.12 -15.18
N PRO A 118 8.44 7.00 -15.52
CA PRO A 118 9.42 8.05 -15.20
C PRO A 118 9.28 9.30 -16.06
N ASP A 119 8.82 9.14 -17.30
CA ASP A 119 8.88 10.18 -18.31
C ASP A 119 7.60 11.04 -18.39
N VAL A 120 6.53 10.67 -17.66
CA VAL A 120 5.25 11.40 -17.63
C VAL A 120 4.71 11.60 -16.21
N ALA A 121 3.87 12.62 -16.03
CA ALA A 121 3.18 12.87 -14.77
C ALA A 121 2.07 11.83 -14.52
N SER A 122 2.42 10.69 -13.91
CA SER A 122 1.53 9.54 -13.71
C SER A 122 0.45 9.75 -12.65
N SER A 123 0.47 10.85 -11.89
CA SER A 123 -0.64 11.29 -11.06
C SER A 123 -1.92 11.58 -11.89
N ASP A 124 -1.77 11.94 -13.15
CA ASP A 124 -2.82 11.85 -14.16
C ASP A 124 -2.75 10.47 -14.84
N ALA A 125 -3.60 9.55 -14.39
CA ALA A 125 -3.65 8.18 -14.88
C ALA A 125 -3.92 8.04 -16.40
N THR A 126 -4.28 9.12 -17.07
CA THR A 126 -4.51 9.16 -18.52
C THR A 126 -3.28 9.55 -19.33
N ASN A 127 -2.17 9.91 -18.65
CA ASN A 127 -0.91 10.33 -19.32
C ASN A 127 0.03 9.14 -19.61
N MET A 128 -0.27 7.93 -19.16
CA MET A 128 0.65 6.81 -19.34
C MET A 128 0.86 6.48 -20.82
N GLU A 129 2.12 6.21 -21.15
CA GLU A 129 2.59 6.07 -22.54
C GLU A 129 3.12 4.67 -22.89
N LEU A 130 3.31 3.76 -21.89
CA LEU A 130 3.66 2.37 -22.19
C LEU A 130 2.66 1.81 -23.18
N GLU A 131 3.16 1.38 -24.34
CA GLU A 131 2.34 0.89 -25.45
C GLU A 131 1.97 -0.59 -25.26
N ILE A 132 0.71 -0.91 -25.57
CA ILE A 132 0.20 -2.27 -25.66
C ILE A 132 -0.43 -2.43 -27.04
N THR A 133 0.19 -3.23 -27.90
CA THR A 133 -0.28 -3.47 -29.27
C THR A 133 -0.69 -4.91 -29.43
N ARG A 134 -1.87 -5.16 -30.02
CA ARG A 134 -2.32 -6.51 -30.33
C ARG A 134 -1.68 -7.02 -31.62
N ASP A 135 -1.15 -8.25 -31.57
CA ASP A 135 -0.58 -8.97 -32.70
C ASP A 135 -1.12 -10.42 -32.72
N GLY A 136 -2.19 -10.65 -33.45
CA GLY A 136 -2.90 -11.93 -33.48
C GLY A 136 -3.45 -12.33 -32.12
N ASP A 137 -2.93 -13.43 -31.56
CA ASP A 137 -3.34 -13.99 -30.29
C ASP A 137 -2.45 -13.53 -29.12
N GLU A 138 -1.61 -12.51 -29.34
CA GLU A 138 -0.73 -11.93 -28.33
C GLU A 138 -0.90 -10.42 -28.21
N TYR A 139 -0.47 -9.88 -27.07
CA TYR A 139 -0.17 -8.46 -26.88
C TYR A 139 1.33 -8.25 -26.77
N ILE A 140 1.82 -7.18 -27.38
CA ILE A 140 3.21 -6.73 -27.32
C ILE A 140 3.27 -5.46 -26.48
N LEU A 141 4.12 -5.48 -25.45
CA LEU A 141 4.31 -4.34 -24.54
C LEU A 141 5.68 -3.69 -24.78
N ASN A 142 5.69 -2.36 -24.93
CA ASN A 142 6.90 -1.55 -25.06
C ASN A 142 6.81 -0.30 -24.18
N GLY A 143 7.84 -0.05 -23.38
CA GLY A 143 7.91 1.15 -22.52
C GLY A 143 8.63 0.91 -21.21
N LYS A 144 8.46 1.86 -20.28
CA LYS A 144 9.12 1.85 -18.97
C LYS A 144 8.10 2.05 -17.87
N LYS A 145 8.36 1.44 -16.72
CA LYS A 145 7.64 1.69 -15.47
C LYS A 145 8.65 1.85 -14.34
N TRP A 146 8.28 2.58 -13.30
CA TRP A 146 9.09 2.71 -12.09
C TRP A 146 8.21 2.71 -10.84
N TRP A 147 8.83 2.73 -9.67
CA TRP A 147 8.14 2.55 -8.38
C TRP A 147 7.23 1.31 -8.38
N THR A 148 7.70 0.27 -9.10
CA THR A 148 6.98 -1.01 -9.19
C THR A 148 7.32 -1.84 -7.96
N THR A 149 6.48 -1.71 -6.92
CA THR A 149 6.70 -2.37 -5.62
C THR A 149 6.62 -3.88 -5.74
N ASN A 150 7.45 -4.61 -5.02
CA ASN A 150 7.64 -6.07 -4.99
C ASN A 150 8.35 -6.65 -6.21
N VAL A 151 8.57 -5.94 -7.29
CA VAL A 151 9.12 -6.54 -8.52
C VAL A 151 10.52 -7.12 -8.35
N VAL A 152 11.30 -6.60 -7.38
CA VAL A 152 12.68 -7.04 -7.12
C VAL A 152 12.79 -8.29 -6.26
N THR A 153 11.73 -8.70 -5.57
CA THR A 153 11.77 -9.93 -4.77
C THR A 153 11.65 -11.18 -5.66
N PRO A 154 12.46 -12.23 -5.42
CA PRO A 154 12.38 -13.48 -6.20
C PRO A 154 11.02 -14.21 -6.11
N LYS A 155 10.21 -13.89 -5.09
CA LYS A 155 8.85 -14.41 -4.94
C LYS A 155 7.84 -13.72 -5.87
N CYS A 156 8.14 -12.56 -6.47
CA CYS A 156 7.28 -11.91 -7.46
C CYS A 156 7.26 -12.75 -8.75
N LYS A 157 6.09 -13.21 -9.17
CA LYS A 157 5.92 -14.07 -10.35
C LYS A 157 5.16 -13.41 -11.48
N PHE A 158 4.42 -12.36 -11.18
CA PHE A 158 3.71 -11.59 -12.20
C PHE A 158 3.50 -10.15 -11.74
N MET A 159 3.16 -9.32 -12.69
CA MET A 159 2.71 -7.94 -12.44
C MET A 159 1.45 -7.64 -13.23
N LEU A 160 0.62 -6.75 -12.70
CA LEU A 160 -0.45 -6.11 -13.43
C LEU A 160 0.11 -4.85 -14.07
N VAL A 161 0.17 -4.80 -15.39
CA VAL A 161 0.75 -3.69 -16.16
C VAL A 161 -0.36 -2.87 -16.79
N MET A 162 -0.43 -1.58 -16.47
CA MET A 162 -1.32 -0.64 -17.13
C MET A 162 -0.59 0.10 -18.26
N GLY A 163 -1.15 0.05 -19.48
CA GLY A 163 -0.57 0.70 -20.65
C GLY A 163 -1.63 1.14 -21.66
N LYS A 164 -1.22 1.93 -22.64
CA LYS A 164 -2.07 2.51 -23.71
C LYS A 164 -2.29 1.48 -24.81
N SER A 165 -3.52 1.04 -24.99
CA SER A 165 -3.91 0.05 -26.00
C SER A 165 -4.78 0.61 -27.10
N ASN A 166 -5.58 1.63 -26.79
CA ASN A 166 -6.63 2.15 -27.68
C ASN A 166 -6.55 3.69 -27.74
N PRO A 167 -5.51 4.28 -28.35
CA PRO A 167 -5.28 5.72 -28.32
C PRO A 167 -6.41 6.56 -28.94
N GLU A 168 -7.19 5.97 -29.88
CA GLU A 168 -8.31 6.62 -30.54
C GLU A 168 -9.60 6.69 -29.69
N ASN A 169 -9.65 5.94 -28.58
CA ASN A 169 -10.80 5.94 -27.71
C ASN A 169 -10.87 7.22 -26.84
N SER A 170 -12.02 7.42 -26.18
CA SER A 170 -12.16 8.49 -25.18
C SER A 170 -11.09 8.36 -24.09
N ARG A 171 -10.67 9.50 -23.51
CA ARG A 171 -9.55 9.62 -22.56
C ARG A 171 -9.46 8.51 -21.49
N HIS A 172 -10.60 8.12 -20.91
CA HIS A 172 -10.65 7.09 -19.87
C HIS A 172 -10.75 5.65 -20.39
N GLN A 173 -10.77 5.47 -21.71
CA GLN A 173 -10.87 4.16 -22.38
C GLN A 173 -9.65 3.85 -23.26
N GLN A 174 -8.55 4.61 -23.09
CA GLN A 174 -7.32 4.42 -23.87
C GLN A 174 -6.39 3.37 -23.30
N HIS A 175 -6.56 2.97 -22.04
CA HIS A 175 -5.65 2.10 -21.33
C HIS A 175 -6.26 0.76 -20.99
N SER A 176 -5.44 -0.29 -21.05
CA SER A 176 -5.77 -1.66 -20.62
C SER A 176 -4.86 -2.11 -19.48
N THR A 177 -5.27 -3.14 -18.77
CA THR A 177 -4.45 -3.80 -17.75
C THR A 177 -4.20 -5.25 -18.15
N ILE A 178 -2.93 -5.64 -18.20
CA ILE A 178 -2.49 -6.96 -18.66
C ILE A 178 -1.63 -7.63 -17.59
N ILE A 179 -1.81 -8.93 -17.38
CA ILE A 179 -0.94 -9.77 -16.56
C ILE A 179 0.34 -10.06 -17.32
N VAL A 180 1.49 -9.68 -16.78
CA VAL A 180 2.81 -9.99 -17.35
C VAL A 180 3.60 -10.81 -16.33
N PRO A 181 4.00 -12.06 -16.68
CA PRO A 181 4.93 -12.85 -15.89
C PRO A 181 6.29 -12.16 -15.76
N THR A 182 6.97 -12.32 -14.62
CA THR A 182 8.29 -11.68 -14.39
C THR A 182 9.45 -12.38 -15.14
N ASP A 183 9.20 -13.54 -15.69
CA ASP A 183 10.13 -14.30 -16.55
C ASP A 183 9.83 -14.13 -18.05
N ALA A 184 8.92 -13.22 -18.43
CA ALA A 184 8.62 -12.93 -19.83
C ALA A 184 9.85 -12.39 -20.57
N GLU A 185 10.10 -12.89 -21.79
CA GLU A 185 11.21 -12.42 -22.63
C GLU A 185 11.03 -10.93 -22.94
N GLY A 186 12.10 -10.14 -22.84
CA GLY A 186 12.09 -8.70 -23.05
C GLY A 186 11.73 -7.87 -21.83
N PHE A 187 11.34 -8.48 -20.70
CA PHE A 187 11.18 -7.80 -19.42
C PHE A 187 12.51 -7.73 -18.66
N GLU A 188 12.83 -6.54 -18.13
CA GLU A 188 14.08 -6.30 -17.41
C GLU A 188 13.84 -5.38 -16.21
N ILE A 189 14.39 -5.75 -15.04
CA ILE A 189 14.52 -4.88 -13.87
C ILE A 189 15.86 -4.16 -13.99
N THR A 190 15.85 -2.86 -14.25
CA THR A 190 17.08 -2.08 -14.49
C THR A 190 17.79 -1.69 -13.22
N ARG A 191 17.03 -1.42 -12.16
CA ARG A 191 17.54 -1.12 -10.82
C ARG A 191 16.47 -1.20 -9.75
N ALA A 192 16.87 -1.41 -8.51
CA ALA A 192 16.03 -1.17 -7.36
C ALA A 192 16.11 0.32 -6.95
N LEU A 193 14.98 0.89 -6.55
CA LEU A 193 14.88 2.28 -6.12
C LEU A 193 15.02 2.39 -4.59
N ARG A 194 15.51 3.55 -4.13
CA ARG A 194 15.60 3.89 -2.71
C ARG A 194 14.64 5.02 -2.38
N ALA A 195 13.80 4.83 -1.37
CA ALA A 195 12.98 5.89 -0.81
C ALA A 195 13.69 6.46 0.42
N PHE A 196 13.96 7.77 0.45
CA PHE A 196 14.73 8.42 1.53
C PHE A 196 16.12 7.79 1.79
N GLY A 197 16.74 7.24 0.74
CA GLY A 197 18.05 6.61 0.83
C GLY A 197 18.05 5.13 1.18
N GLU A 198 16.90 4.55 1.59
CA GLU A 198 16.74 3.17 2.01
C GLU A 198 15.94 2.33 1.00
N TYR A 199 16.29 1.06 0.86
CA TYR A 199 15.46 0.09 0.18
C TYR A 199 14.31 -0.37 1.09
N HIS A 200 13.13 -0.53 0.56
CA HIS A 200 12.03 -1.17 1.29
C HIS A 200 12.14 -2.70 1.20
N SER A 201 13.28 -3.23 1.68
CA SER A 201 13.52 -4.68 1.73
C SER A 201 12.50 -5.36 2.67
N PRO A 202 12.01 -6.56 2.33
CA PRO A 202 12.37 -7.42 1.18
C PRO A 202 11.49 -7.23 -0.07
N GLY A 203 10.50 -6.34 -0.06
CA GLY A 203 9.60 -6.09 -1.21
C GLY A 203 10.28 -5.25 -2.30
N GLY A 204 10.73 -4.06 -1.90
CA GLY A 204 11.43 -3.08 -2.74
C GLY A 204 10.63 -2.55 -3.93
N GLU A 205 11.08 -1.42 -4.46
CA GLU A 205 10.56 -0.80 -5.68
C GLU A 205 11.56 -0.96 -6.82
N GLY A 206 11.07 -1.30 -8.00
CA GLY A 206 11.89 -1.45 -9.19
C GLY A 206 11.61 -0.41 -10.26
N ASP A 207 12.68 -0.09 -10.98
CA ASP A 207 12.66 0.57 -12.30
C ASP A 207 12.72 -0.54 -13.34
N VAL A 208 11.75 -0.61 -14.25
CA VAL A 208 11.54 -1.75 -15.15
C VAL A 208 11.30 -1.30 -16.59
N VAL A 209 11.75 -2.13 -17.53
CA VAL A 209 11.64 -1.89 -18.97
C VAL A 209 11.01 -3.10 -19.66
N PHE A 210 10.14 -2.78 -20.60
CA PHE A 210 9.48 -3.74 -21.49
C PHE A 210 9.98 -3.49 -22.92
N LYS A 211 10.62 -4.50 -23.54
CA LYS A 211 11.14 -4.45 -24.89
C LYS A 211 10.53 -5.58 -25.71
N ASN A 212 9.46 -5.29 -26.45
CA ASN A 212 8.70 -6.29 -27.21
C ASN A 212 8.26 -7.48 -26.36
N VAL A 213 7.84 -7.23 -25.12
CA VAL A 213 7.35 -8.28 -24.22
C VAL A 213 6.04 -8.82 -24.77
N ARG A 214 6.01 -10.12 -25.07
CA ARG A 214 4.84 -10.81 -25.64
C ARG A 214 4.11 -11.61 -24.56
N VAL A 215 2.80 -11.44 -24.50
CA VAL A 215 1.91 -12.19 -23.62
C VAL A 215 0.63 -12.59 -24.35
N PRO A 216 0.03 -13.74 -24.04
CA PRO A 216 -1.23 -14.18 -24.64
C PRO A 216 -2.37 -13.18 -24.43
N VAL A 217 -3.31 -13.09 -25.37
CA VAL A 217 -4.52 -12.26 -25.23
C VAL A 217 -5.35 -12.62 -24.00
N THR A 218 -5.25 -13.85 -23.53
CA THR A 218 -5.90 -14.32 -22.30
C THR A 218 -5.38 -13.68 -21.01
N ASN A 219 -4.25 -12.96 -21.08
CA ASN A 219 -3.71 -12.19 -19.95
C ASN A 219 -4.37 -10.82 -19.79
N LEU A 220 -5.22 -10.38 -20.71
CA LEU A 220 -5.99 -9.16 -20.60
C LEU A 220 -7.02 -9.29 -19.47
N ILE A 221 -7.10 -8.30 -18.58
CA ILE A 221 -8.07 -8.28 -17.49
C ILE A 221 -9.29 -7.46 -17.93
N LEU A 222 -10.50 -7.99 -17.73
CA LEU A 222 -11.81 -7.37 -17.98
C LEU A 222 -12.07 -7.03 -19.46
N GLY A 223 -11.11 -6.46 -20.18
CA GLY A 223 -11.24 -6.08 -21.58
C GLY A 223 -10.37 -4.88 -21.97
N GLU A 224 -10.25 -4.65 -23.28
CA GLU A 224 -9.52 -3.49 -23.81
C GLU A 224 -10.19 -2.17 -23.42
N GLY A 225 -9.39 -1.15 -23.12
CA GLY A 225 -9.85 0.17 -22.69
C GLY A 225 -10.39 0.22 -21.26
N LYS A 226 -10.27 -0.85 -20.48
CA LYS A 226 -10.77 -0.96 -19.11
C LYS A 226 -9.74 -0.68 -18.02
N GLY A 227 -8.51 -0.32 -18.38
CA GLY A 227 -7.43 -0.10 -17.43
C GLY A 227 -7.73 1.01 -16.41
N PHE A 228 -8.38 2.11 -16.81
CA PHE A 228 -8.77 3.17 -15.89
C PHE A 228 -9.83 2.70 -14.88
N GLU A 229 -10.84 1.92 -15.32
CA GLU A 229 -11.86 1.34 -14.46
C GLU A 229 -11.23 0.41 -13.40
N ILE A 230 -10.32 -0.48 -13.83
CA ILE A 230 -9.57 -1.38 -12.96
C ILE A 230 -8.73 -0.59 -11.96
N ALA A 231 -7.99 0.43 -12.41
CA ALA A 231 -7.15 1.25 -11.54
C ALA A 231 -7.98 1.95 -10.45
N GLN A 232 -9.14 2.53 -10.79
CA GLN A 232 -10.02 3.15 -9.80
C GLN A 232 -10.62 2.14 -8.82
N GLY A 233 -11.03 0.97 -9.30
CA GLY A 233 -11.56 -0.11 -8.49
C GLY A 233 -10.53 -0.67 -7.50
N ARG A 234 -9.24 -0.71 -7.88
CA ARG A 234 -8.12 -1.14 -7.04
C ARG A 234 -7.69 -0.09 -6.02
N LEU A 235 -7.56 1.16 -6.46
CA LEU A 235 -7.00 2.23 -5.63
C LEU A 235 -7.97 2.71 -4.54
N GLY A 236 -9.28 2.60 -4.75
CA GLY A 236 -10.29 2.99 -3.75
C GLY A 236 -10.14 2.22 -2.43
N PRO A 237 -10.28 0.89 -2.42
CA PRO A 237 -10.06 0.06 -1.24
C PRO A 237 -8.64 0.22 -0.67
N GLY A 238 -7.63 0.25 -1.53
CA GLY A 238 -6.24 0.44 -1.12
C GLY A 238 -6.01 1.71 -0.30
N ARG A 239 -6.58 2.84 -0.71
CA ARG A 239 -6.50 4.12 0.01
C ARG A 239 -7.13 4.06 1.40
N PHE A 240 -8.28 3.39 1.52
CA PHE A 240 -8.92 3.15 2.82
C PHE A 240 -8.04 2.30 3.73
N GLN A 241 -7.47 1.21 3.21
CA GLN A 241 -6.58 0.33 3.97
C GLN A 241 -5.29 1.03 4.39
N TYR A 242 -4.72 1.92 3.58
CA TYR A 242 -3.60 2.77 3.98
C TYR A 242 -3.96 3.70 5.14
N ALA A 243 -5.15 4.29 5.16
CA ALA A 243 -5.57 5.16 6.25
C ALA A 243 -5.60 4.42 7.60
N MET A 244 -6.13 3.19 7.62
CA MET A 244 -6.11 2.32 8.80
C MET A 244 -4.69 2.00 9.26
N MET A 245 -3.80 1.71 8.31
CA MET A 245 -2.38 1.46 8.59
C MET A 245 -1.74 2.66 9.29
N PHE A 246 -1.96 3.88 8.81
CA PHE A 246 -1.39 5.08 9.42
C PHE A 246 -1.91 5.36 10.83
N VAL A 247 -3.17 5.03 11.13
CA VAL A 247 -3.70 5.10 12.50
C VAL A 247 -2.93 4.15 13.43
N GLY A 248 -2.68 2.90 12.99
CA GLY A 248 -1.90 1.92 13.74
C GLY A 248 -0.44 2.34 13.98
N MET A 249 0.23 2.82 12.92
CA MET A 249 1.62 3.31 13.01
C MET A 249 1.74 4.54 13.92
N ALA A 250 0.82 5.50 13.82
CA ALA A 250 0.78 6.67 14.69
C ALA A 250 0.50 6.29 16.14
N GLN A 251 -0.39 5.34 16.38
CA GLN A 251 -0.66 4.80 17.71
C GLN A 251 0.61 4.17 18.32
N ARG A 252 1.39 3.41 17.55
CA ARG A 252 2.68 2.87 17.98
C ARG A 252 3.67 3.97 18.34
N ALA A 253 3.78 5.02 17.52
CA ALA A 253 4.64 6.17 17.80
C ALA A 253 4.24 6.88 19.10
N LEU A 254 2.94 7.05 19.36
CA LEU A 254 2.43 7.62 20.60
C LEU A 254 2.74 6.74 21.83
N GLU A 255 2.57 5.42 21.73
CA GLU A 255 2.91 4.47 22.79
C GLU A 255 4.39 4.56 23.18
N LEU A 256 5.28 4.56 22.19
CA LEU A 256 6.72 4.76 22.38
C LEU A 256 7.04 6.12 23.00
N MET A 257 6.37 7.19 22.54
CA MET A 257 6.51 8.54 23.09
C MET A 257 6.16 8.59 24.58
N CYS A 258 5.04 7.97 24.97
CA CYS A 258 4.60 7.90 26.37
C CYS A 258 5.59 7.10 27.23
N GLU A 259 6.05 5.96 26.76
CA GLU A 259 7.07 5.15 27.45
C GLU A 259 8.37 5.94 27.64
N ARG A 260 8.86 6.59 26.58
CA ARG A 260 10.06 7.42 26.64
C ARG A 260 9.91 8.56 27.62
N ALA A 261 8.75 9.24 27.63
CA ALA A 261 8.47 10.35 28.52
C ALA A 261 8.53 9.96 30.00
N GLN A 262 8.08 8.76 30.34
CA GLN A 262 8.12 8.24 31.72
C GLN A 262 9.52 7.84 32.17
N ASN A 263 10.31 7.24 31.28
CA ASN A 263 11.58 6.62 31.63
C ASN A 263 12.80 7.53 31.43
N ARG A 264 12.70 8.59 30.60
CA ARG A 264 13.83 9.47 30.31
C ARG A 264 13.88 10.65 31.29
N VAL A 265 15.02 10.80 31.98
CA VAL A 265 15.34 11.93 32.85
C VAL A 265 16.26 12.89 32.15
N ALA A 266 15.96 14.20 32.18
CA ALA A 266 16.84 15.26 31.73
C ALA A 266 16.63 16.52 32.59
N PHE A 267 17.70 17.22 32.91
CA PHE A 267 17.68 18.40 33.79
C PHE A 267 17.04 18.11 35.15
N GLY A 268 17.35 16.93 35.71
CA GLY A 268 16.94 16.52 37.05
C GLY A 268 15.53 15.96 37.21
N GLU A 269 14.73 15.86 36.12
CA GLU A 269 13.37 15.33 36.22
C GLU A 269 12.96 14.51 34.98
N PRO A 270 11.97 13.59 35.10
CA PRO A 270 11.43 12.85 33.99
C PRO A 270 10.83 13.75 32.90
N PHE A 271 10.94 13.35 31.61
CA PHE A 271 10.32 14.08 30.50
C PHE A 271 8.80 14.24 30.66
N SER A 272 8.13 13.28 31.32
CA SER A 272 6.69 13.36 31.62
C SER A 272 6.29 14.57 32.50
N LYS A 273 7.26 15.23 33.16
CA LYS A 273 7.04 16.46 33.92
C LYS A 273 7.20 17.73 33.07
N LYS A 274 7.74 17.62 31.88
CA LYS A 274 7.92 18.76 30.96
C LYS A 274 6.63 19.08 30.25
N THR A 275 6.10 20.29 30.42
CA THR A 275 4.84 20.74 29.81
C THR A 275 4.84 20.62 28.27
N SER A 276 5.98 20.91 27.62
CA SER A 276 6.13 20.74 26.17
C SER A 276 5.90 19.30 25.73
N VAL A 277 6.45 18.32 26.46
CA VAL A 277 6.27 16.88 26.17
C VAL A 277 4.80 16.47 26.38
N GLN A 278 4.19 16.94 27.47
CA GLN A 278 2.77 16.68 27.76
C GLN A 278 1.86 17.23 26.63
N HIS A 279 2.15 18.43 26.12
CA HIS A 279 1.39 19.02 25.01
C HIS A 279 1.52 18.18 23.72
N GLU A 280 2.73 17.69 23.37
CA GLU A 280 2.92 16.88 22.17
C GLU A 280 2.22 15.52 22.29
N ILE A 281 2.21 14.89 23.47
CA ILE A 281 1.45 13.66 23.74
C ILE A 281 -0.07 13.92 23.56
N ALA A 282 -0.58 15.00 24.15
CA ALA A 282 -2.01 15.35 24.08
C ALA A 282 -2.44 15.63 22.62
N ARG A 283 -1.69 16.46 21.89
CA ARG A 283 -1.95 16.73 20.46
C ARG A 283 -1.97 15.44 19.64
N SER A 284 -0.96 14.60 19.82
CA SER A 284 -0.85 13.34 19.08
C SER A 284 -2.05 12.43 19.36
N ARG A 285 -2.52 12.35 20.60
CA ARG A 285 -3.73 11.58 20.93
C ARG A 285 -4.97 12.14 20.23
N CYS A 286 -5.14 13.47 20.25
CA CYS A 286 -6.28 14.10 19.57
C CYS A 286 -6.26 13.85 18.07
N ASP A 287 -5.10 14.03 17.42
CA ASP A 287 -4.96 13.85 15.98
C ASP A 287 -5.26 12.39 15.55
N ILE A 288 -4.77 11.41 16.32
CA ILE A 288 -5.03 9.98 16.08
C ILE A 288 -6.52 9.67 16.21
N GLU A 289 -7.19 10.16 17.29
CA GLU A 289 -8.62 9.88 17.49
C GLU A 289 -9.49 10.49 16.41
N GLN A 290 -9.22 11.73 15.99
CA GLN A 290 -9.94 12.35 14.87
C GLN A 290 -9.81 11.54 13.59
N CYS A 291 -8.59 11.08 13.26
CA CYS A 291 -8.36 10.25 12.09
C CYS A 291 -9.04 8.88 12.20
N ARG A 292 -8.96 8.23 13.37
CA ARG A 292 -9.63 6.94 13.65
C ARG A 292 -11.14 7.04 13.45
N LEU A 293 -11.76 8.06 13.99
CA LEU A 293 -13.21 8.26 13.82
C LEU A 293 -13.59 8.48 12.35
N LEU A 294 -12.76 9.21 11.58
CA LEU A 294 -12.97 9.38 10.14
C LEU A 294 -12.84 8.04 9.39
N VAL A 295 -11.88 7.18 9.77
CA VAL A 295 -11.72 5.82 9.22
C VAL A 295 -12.97 4.99 9.50
N LEU A 296 -13.45 4.96 10.75
CA LEU A 296 -14.62 4.17 11.13
C LEU A 296 -15.90 4.67 10.42
N ALA A 297 -16.09 5.98 10.31
CA ALA A 297 -17.20 6.55 9.54
C ALA A 297 -17.13 6.22 8.04
N SER A 298 -15.92 6.18 7.47
CA SER A 298 -15.72 5.76 6.09
C SER A 298 -16.06 4.27 5.90
N ALA A 299 -15.60 3.42 6.82
CA ALA A 299 -15.90 1.98 6.80
C ALA A 299 -17.40 1.69 6.87
N GLU A 300 -18.10 2.34 7.80
CA GLU A 300 -19.55 2.24 7.96
C GLU A 300 -20.29 2.67 6.67
N LYS A 301 -19.84 3.77 6.07
CA LYS A 301 -20.43 4.28 4.81
C LYS A 301 -20.21 3.31 3.66
N MET A 302 -19.01 2.70 3.57
CA MET A 302 -18.71 1.65 2.59
C MET A 302 -19.58 0.42 2.78
N ASP A 303 -19.76 -0.06 4.01
CA ASP A 303 -20.55 -1.24 4.33
C ASP A 303 -22.07 -1.04 4.05
N LYS A 304 -22.57 0.18 4.27
CA LYS A 304 -23.99 0.50 4.07
C LYS A 304 -24.36 0.84 2.63
N TYR A 305 -23.49 1.56 1.92
CA TYR A 305 -23.84 2.21 0.65
C TYR A 305 -22.87 1.87 -0.49
N GLY A 306 -21.86 1.05 -0.23
CA GLY A 306 -20.81 0.69 -1.18
C GLY A 306 -19.70 1.74 -1.29
N ILE A 307 -18.62 1.32 -1.94
CA ILE A 307 -17.38 2.13 -2.03
C ILE A 307 -17.58 3.42 -2.82
N ASP A 308 -18.45 3.41 -3.84
CA ASP A 308 -18.70 4.59 -4.66
C ASP A 308 -19.37 5.73 -3.87
N ALA A 309 -20.22 5.39 -2.92
CA ALA A 309 -20.84 6.36 -2.02
C ALA A 309 -19.86 6.93 -0.99
N ALA A 310 -18.75 6.25 -0.72
CA ALA A 310 -17.73 6.67 0.24
C ALA A 310 -16.53 7.40 -0.39
N ARG A 311 -16.55 7.72 -1.70
CA ARG A 311 -15.43 8.36 -2.42
C ARG A 311 -14.96 9.67 -1.81
N ASP A 312 -15.86 10.47 -1.27
CA ASP A 312 -15.57 11.72 -0.55
C ASP A 312 -14.77 11.45 0.72
N TYR A 313 -15.18 10.47 1.54
CA TYR A 313 -14.49 10.04 2.75
C TYR A 313 -13.11 9.44 2.43
N ILE A 314 -13.01 8.59 1.40
CA ILE A 314 -11.73 8.01 0.96
C ILE A 314 -10.74 9.10 0.53
N SER A 315 -11.20 10.17 -0.14
CA SER A 315 -10.36 11.31 -0.50
C SER A 315 -9.90 12.07 0.75
N MET A 316 -10.79 12.33 1.73
CA MET A 316 -10.42 12.94 3.00
C MET A 316 -9.38 12.11 3.75
N LEU A 317 -9.60 10.80 3.85
CA LEU A 317 -8.68 9.89 4.53
C LEU A 317 -7.28 9.93 3.93
N LYS A 318 -7.16 9.97 2.61
CA LYS A 318 -5.87 10.00 1.93
C LYS A 318 -5.10 11.32 2.15
N ILE A 319 -5.82 12.42 2.41
CA ILE A 319 -5.24 13.72 2.79
C ILE A 319 -4.81 13.70 4.27
N VAL A 320 -5.69 13.23 5.15
CA VAL A 320 -5.54 13.40 6.62
C VAL A 320 -4.63 12.36 7.23
N ALA A 321 -4.79 11.06 6.87
CA ALA A 321 -4.16 9.97 7.60
C ALA A 321 -2.63 9.93 7.47
N PRO A 322 -2.01 10.03 6.27
CA PRO A 322 -0.56 10.04 6.17
C PRO A 322 0.06 11.30 6.78
N LYS A 323 -0.61 12.47 6.67
CA LYS A 323 -0.15 13.71 7.29
C LYS A 323 -0.20 13.63 8.83
N MET A 324 -1.26 13.10 9.39
CA MET A 324 -1.39 12.85 10.83
C MET A 324 -0.27 11.94 11.34
N CYS A 325 0.01 10.84 10.64
CA CYS A 325 1.06 9.90 11.02
C CYS A 325 2.46 10.53 10.92
N GLU A 326 2.72 11.32 9.88
CA GLU A 326 3.96 12.10 9.72
C GLU A 326 4.16 13.06 10.91
N ASP A 327 3.13 13.80 11.31
CA ASP A 327 3.20 14.74 12.41
C ASP A 327 3.42 14.05 13.77
N VAL A 328 2.70 12.98 14.04
CA VAL A 328 2.85 12.20 15.29
C VAL A 328 4.23 11.56 15.37
N SER A 329 4.72 10.95 14.29
CA SER A 329 6.05 10.34 14.26
C SER A 329 7.16 11.39 14.39
N SER A 330 7.02 12.56 13.77
CA SER A 330 7.95 13.69 13.93
C SER A 330 8.06 14.15 15.38
N ARG A 331 6.92 14.30 16.09
CA ARG A 331 6.90 14.63 17.51
C ARG A 331 7.57 13.56 18.37
N ALA A 332 7.31 12.28 18.05
CA ALA A 332 7.95 11.16 18.75
C ALA A 332 9.47 11.15 18.53
N ILE A 333 9.94 11.34 17.31
CA ILE A 333 11.37 11.47 16.97
C ILE A 333 12.00 12.59 17.80
N GLN A 334 11.35 13.76 17.91
CA GLN A 334 11.87 14.88 18.69
C GLN A 334 12.05 14.54 20.17
N ILE A 335 11.13 13.79 20.77
CA ILE A 335 11.20 13.36 22.18
C ILE A 335 12.27 12.27 22.37
N PHE A 336 12.48 11.41 21.38
CA PHE A 336 13.53 10.38 21.41
C PHE A 336 14.94 10.97 21.20
N GLY A 337 15.06 12.10 20.47
CA GLY A 337 16.34 12.66 20.07
C GLY A 337 17.08 11.77 19.08
N GLY A 338 18.40 11.64 19.21
CA GLY A 338 19.22 10.83 18.30
C GLY A 338 18.72 9.38 18.11
N MET A 339 18.14 8.77 19.15
CA MET A 339 17.56 7.42 19.07
C MET A 339 16.32 7.36 18.18
N GLY A 340 15.61 8.48 17.98
CA GLY A 340 14.42 8.54 17.13
C GLY A 340 14.73 8.56 15.64
N VAL A 341 15.96 8.83 15.23
CA VAL A 341 16.39 8.90 13.82
C VAL A 341 17.25 7.72 13.38
N CYS A 342 17.49 6.74 14.27
CA CYS A 342 18.26 5.54 13.99
C CYS A 342 17.39 4.28 14.10
N GLN A 343 17.95 3.14 13.73
CA GLN A 343 17.28 1.84 13.69
C GLN A 343 16.88 1.26 15.06
N ASP A 344 17.26 1.89 16.17
CA ASP A 344 16.88 1.42 17.52
C ASP A 344 15.39 1.60 17.84
N THR A 345 14.69 2.35 16.99
CA THR A 345 13.23 2.55 17.06
C THR A 345 12.62 2.53 15.66
N PRO A 346 11.32 2.14 15.51
CA PRO A 346 10.65 2.17 14.21
C PRO A 346 10.26 3.60 13.77
N LEU A 347 10.60 4.65 14.53
CA LEU A 347 10.08 6.00 14.34
C LEU A 347 10.52 6.62 13.01
N ALA A 348 11.79 6.45 12.62
CA ALA A 348 12.31 6.94 11.36
C ALA A 348 11.59 6.28 10.17
N HIS A 349 11.38 4.95 10.23
CA HIS A 349 10.63 4.21 9.22
C HIS A 349 9.16 4.66 9.15
N ILE A 350 8.50 4.86 10.30
CA ILE A 350 7.12 5.39 10.36
C ILE A 350 7.04 6.76 9.69
N PHE A 351 7.98 7.65 10.00
CA PHE A 351 8.04 9.00 9.43
C PHE A 351 8.26 8.97 7.92
N THR A 352 9.25 8.24 7.43
CA THR A 352 9.56 8.17 5.99
C THR A 352 8.45 7.50 5.19
N THR A 353 7.84 6.43 5.72
CA THR A 353 6.70 5.76 5.11
C THR A 353 5.48 6.67 5.01
N SER A 354 5.14 7.40 6.09
CA SER A 354 4.01 8.33 6.05
C SER A 354 4.24 9.48 5.06
N ARG A 355 5.45 10.03 5.00
CA ARG A 355 5.81 11.06 4.00
C ARG A 355 5.78 10.53 2.57
N PHE A 356 6.29 9.33 2.33
CA PHE A 356 6.23 8.64 1.03
C PHE A 356 4.79 8.47 0.54
N CYS A 357 3.91 8.04 1.42
CA CYS A 357 2.51 7.78 1.07
C CYS A 357 1.66 9.05 0.86
N ARG A 358 2.19 10.25 1.13
CA ARG A 358 1.57 11.50 0.67
C ARG A 358 1.76 11.74 -0.83
N ILE A 359 2.61 10.93 -1.47
CA ILE A 359 2.87 10.93 -2.92
C ILE A 359 2.25 9.70 -3.58
N ALA A 360 2.48 8.50 -3.00
CA ALA A 360 1.97 7.23 -3.53
C ALA A 360 0.44 7.16 -3.54
N ASP A 361 -0.13 6.40 -4.48
CA ASP A 361 -1.59 6.23 -4.70
C ASP A 361 -2.36 7.54 -4.95
N GLY A 362 -1.67 8.51 -5.52
CA GLY A 362 -2.13 9.88 -5.78
C GLY A 362 -1.64 10.85 -4.70
N PRO A 363 -0.97 11.95 -5.11
CA PRO A 363 -0.50 12.97 -4.19
C PRO A 363 -1.64 13.73 -3.51
N ASP A 364 -1.32 14.40 -2.38
CA ASP A 364 -2.27 15.19 -1.59
C ASP A 364 -3.11 16.13 -2.47
N GLU A 365 -2.48 16.81 -3.44
CA GLU A 365 -3.11 17.79 -4.33
C GLU A 365 -4.20 17.17 -5.22
N VAL A 366 -4.00 15.94 -5.71
CA VAL A 366 -5.01 15.23 -6.50
C VAL A 366 -6.25 14.94 -5.65
N HIS A 367 -6.04 14.47 -4.41
CA HIS A 367 -7.15 14.18 -3.49
C HIS A 367 -7.85 15.45 -3.01
N MET A 368 -7.10 16.52 -2.73
CA MET A 368 -7.67 17.84 -2.37
C MET A 368 -8.53 18.39 -3.51
N SER A 369 -8.03 18.34 -4.75
CA SER A 369 -8.78 18.78 -5.93
C SER A 369 -10.06 17.97 -6.16
N GLN A 370 -9.97 16.64 -6.01
CA GLN A 370 -11.13 15.76 -6.12
C GLN A 370 -12.16 16.03 -5.03
N HIS A 371 -11.72 16.13 -3.78
CA HIS A 371 -12.58 16.37 -2.64
C HIS A 371 -13.28 17.74 -2.72
N ALA A 372 -12.54 18.79 -3.13
CA ALA A 372 -13.13 20.11 -3.34
C ALA A 372 -14.25 20.10 -4.41
N LYS A 373 -14.05 19.39 -5.53
CA LYS A 373 -15.09 19.23 -6.57
C LYS A 373 -16.33 18.50 -6.04
N LEU A 374 -16.13 17.43 -5.25
CA LEU A 374 -17.24 16.70 -4.63
C LEU A 374 -18.01 17.58 -3.64
N THR A 375 -17.31 18.32 -2.80
CA THR A 375 -17.89 19.24 -1.82
C THR A 375 -18.70 20.34 -2.51
N MET A 376 -18.15 21.00 -3.53
CA MET A 376 -18.86 22.02 -4.27
C MET A 376 -20.16 21.48 -4.91
N ARG A 377 -20.12 20.26 -5.48
CA ARG A 377 -21.31 19.62 -6.06
C ARG A 377 -22.38 19.31 -5.00
N SER A 378 -21.98 18.87 -3.81
CA SER A 378 -22.91 18.50 -2.73
C SER A 378 -23.56 19.72 -2.06
N LEU A 379 -22.92 20.89 -2.12
CA LEU A 379 -23.40 22.15 -1.54
C LEU A 379 -24.00 23.12 -2.58
N SER A 380 -23.91 22.79 -3.87
CA SER A 380 -24.62 23.54 -4.93
C SER A 380 -26.11 23.24 -4.85
N VAL A 381 -26.91 24.23 -4.52
CA VAL A 381 -28.39 24.18 -4.48
C VAL A 381 -28.96 24.29 -5.87
#